data_463bddc73d106b96e01dc1ddac538785
#
_entry.id   463bddc73d106b96e01dc1ddac538785
#
_cell.length_a   1.000
_cell.length_b   1.000
_cell.length_c   1.000
_cell.angle_alpha   90.00
_cell.angle_beta   90.00
_cell.angle_gamma   90.00
#
_symmetry.space_group_name_H-M   'P 1'
#
loop_
_entity.id
_entity.type
_entity.pdbx_description
1 polymer ?
#
loop_
_entity_poly.entity_id
_entity_poly.type
_entity_poly.pdbx_seq_one_letter_code
_entity_poly.pdbx_strand_id
1 'polypeptide(L)'
;DAYHRHGLNYYPKLQSAIPFTPVTGERIFISKKIKNKKDKIKTIINNIIGEAKKMNVSSAHFNFIKNPNEWDAEEPIMIREGIQFHWENNNYKSFDDFLSTLSSRKRKQIKKERKCLKINNLEVKLLSGDDLKKEDFEFFYECYLDTTGRKWGSTYLKKEFFMNILKNFKDKILLMIAYQNDTKIASALNFLSKTHLYGRLWGSKFEV
;
A
#
# COMPACT_ATOMS: atom_id res chain seq x y z
N ASP A 1 7.87 -15.63 19.04
CA ASP A 1 7.88 -14.18 19.21
C ASP A 1 8.95 -13.79 20.24
N ALA A 2 9.85 -12.84 19.90
CA ALA A 2 10.96 -12.41 20.75
C ALA A 2 10.46 -11.81 22.07
N TYR A 3 9.43 -10.99 22.04
CA TYR A 3 8.83 -10.41 23.25
C TYR A 3 8.37 -11.47 24.23
N HIS A 4 7.64 -12.47 23.75
CA HIS A 4 7.14 -13.54 24.59
C HIS A 4 8.27 -14.36 25.23
N ARG A 5 9.36 -14.61 24.49
CA ARG A 5 10.55 -15.31 25.01
C ARG A 5 11.26 -14.54 26.13
N HIS A 6 11.11 -13.23 26.17
CA HIS A 6 11.67 -12.35 27.22
C HIS A 6 10.64 -11.95 28.29
N GLY A 7 9.48 -12.62 28.36
CA GLY A 7 8.44 -12.34 29.34
C GLY A 7 7.75 -10.99 29.14
N LEU A 8 7.85 -10.40 27.94
CA LEU A 8 7.28 -9.10 27.58
C LEU A 8 6.03 -9.26 26.71
N ASN A 9 5.09 -8.34 26.86
CA ASN A 9 3.92 -8.27 26.00
C ASN A 9 4.15 -7.30 24.83
N TYR A 10 4.02 -7.80 23.60
CA TYR A 10 4.06 -6.94 22.40
C TYR A 10 2.76 -6.18 22.19
N TYR A 11 1.63 -6.73 22.59
CA TYR A 11 0.31 -6.11 22.54
C TYR A 11 -0.27 -5.94 23.96
N PRO A 12 -1.17 -4.95 24.20
CA PRO A 12 -1.63 -3.96 23.23
C PRO A 12 -0.61 -2.87 22.96
N LYS A 13 -0.78 -2.15 21.84
CA LYS A 13 0.02 -0.97 21.47
C LYS A 13 -0.84 0.09 20.79
N LEU A 14 -0.45 1.35 20.88
CA LEU A 14 -1.07 2.43 20.12
C LEU A 14 -0.46 2.51 18.71
N GLN A 15 -1.31 2.74 17.72
CA GLN A 15 -0.86 2.90 16.34
C GLN A 15 -1.60 4.04 15.65
N SER A 16 -0.86 5.03 15.19
CA SER A 16 -1.34 6.09 14.30
C SER A 16 -0.94 5.77 12.87
N ALA A 17 -1.92 5.43 12.05
CA ALA A 17 -1.74 5.11 10.64
C ALA A 17 -3.06 5.33 9.90
N ILE A 18 -3.00 5.48 8.57
CA ILE A 18 -4.20 5.29 7.75
C ILE A 18 -4.39 3.76 7.66
N PRO A 19 -5.54 3.23 8.06
CA PRO A 19 -5.75 1.79 8.13
C PRO A 19 -5.43 1.09 6.81
N PHE A 20 -4.61 0.04 6.89
CA PHE A 20 -4.21 -0.81 5.76
C PHE A 20 -3.58 -0.07 4.56
N THR A 21 -3.07 1.15 4.76
CA THR A 21 -2.56 2.00 3.68
C THR A 21 -1.12 2.40 3.95
N PRO A 22 -0.13 1.74 3.32
CA PRO A 22 1.30 2.01 3.55
C PRO A 22 1.77 3.23 2.75
N VAL A 23 1.07 4.33 2.84
CA VAL A 23 1.37 5.57 2.13
C VAL A 23 1.91 6.61 3.10
N THR A 24 3.04 7.21 2.75
CA THR A 24 3.64 8.32 3.51
C THR A 24 2.74 9.55 3.48
N GLY A 25 2.57 10.17 4.64
CA GLY A 25 1.74 11.37 4.77
C GLY A 25 1.72 11.93 6.18
N GLU A 26 0.95 12.98 6.36
CA GLU A 26 0.76 13.58 7.68
C GLU A 26 0.00 12.62 8.60
N ARG A 27 0.40 12.57 9.87
CA ARG A 27 -0.31 11.82 10.94
C ARG A 27 -0.80 12.75 12.04
N ILE A 28 -0.24 13.97 12.09
CA ILE A 28 -0.68 15.06 12.97
C ILE A 28 -1.04 16.24 12.08
N PHE A 29 -2.27 16.72 12.20
CA PHE A 29 -2.78 17.84 11.42
C PHE A 29 -2.90 19.07 12.33
N ILE A 30 -2.16 20.12 12.00
CA ILE A 30 -2.14 21.39 12.75
C ILE A 30 -2.65 22.50 11.84
N SER A 31 -3.56 23.30 12.37
CA SER A 31 -4.09 24.46 11.64
C SER A 31 -2.96 25.38 11.14
N LYS A 32 -3.07 25.85 9.91
CA LYS A 32 -2.13 26.82 9.32
C LYS A 32 -2.03 28.14 10.11
N LYS A 33 -3.04 28.46 10.93
CA LYS A 33 -3.07 29.66 11.77
C LYS A 33 -2.11 29.57 12.98
N ILE A 34 -1.64 28.38 13.31
CA ILE A 34 -0.73 28.16 14.46
C ILE A 34 0.71 28.42 14.03
N LYS A 35 1.36 29.41 14.69
CA LYS A 35 2.73 29.83 14.35
C LYS A 35 3.78 28.80 14.79
N ASN A 36 3.65 28.22 15.99
CA ASN A 36 4.65 27.30 16.59
C ASN A 36 4.25 25.84 16.33
N LYS A 37 4.26 25.44 15.08
CA LYS A 37 3.84 24.09 14.66
C LYS A 37 4.68 22.99 15.31
N LYS A 38 6.01 23.18 15.38
CA LYS A 38 6.94 22.18 15.96
C LYS A 38 6.66 21.92 17.44
N ASP A 39 6.46 22.98 18.24
CA ASP A 39 6.15 22.85 19.68
C ASP A 39 4.81 22.16 19.90
N LYS A 40 3.84 22.39 19.02
CA LYS A 40 2.54 21.68 19.10
C LYS A 40 2.66 20.21 18.76
N ILE A 41 3.48 19.86 17.78
CA ILE A 41 3.78 18.45 17.48
C ILE A 41 4.41 17.79 18.70
N LYS A 42 5.43 18.41 19.30
CA LYS A 42 6.08 17.92 20.52
C LYS A 42 5.08 17.70 21.67
N THR A 43 4.22 18.69 21.92
CA THR A 43 3.16 18.59 22.95
C THR A 43 2.22 17.40 22.67
N ILE A 44 1.79 17.22 21.43
CA ILE A 44 0.90 16.11 21.05
C ILE A 44 1.59 14.76 21.26
N ILE A 45 2.85 14.64 20.88
CA ILE A 45 3.61 13.40 21.04
C ILE A 45 3.79 13.08 22.53
N ASN A 46 4.17 14.06 23.35
CA ASN A 46 4.31 13.87 24.80
C ASN A 46 3.00 13.44 25.45
N ASN A 47 1.88 14.02 25.04
CA ASN A 47 0.55 13.61 25.53
C ASN A 47 0.23 12.16 25.14
N ILE A 48 0.54 11.75 23.90
CA ILE A 48 0.34 10.36 23.44
C ILE A 48 1.22 9.39 24.24
N ILE A 49 2.46 9.76 24.53
CA ILE A 49 3.36 8.97 25.38
C ILE A 49 2.77 8.86 26.79
N GLY A 50 2.27 9.96 27.35
CA GLY A 50 1.61 9.97 28.66
C GLY A 50 0.38 9.06 28.72
N GLU A 51 -0.48 9.11 27.70
CA GLU A 51 -1.65 8.23 27.61
C GLU A 51 -1.25 6.76 27.41
N ALA A 52 -0.23 6.48 26.59
CA ALA A 52 0.29 5.14 26.39
C ALA A 52 0.76 4.51 27.71
N LYS A 53 1.44 5.30 28.57
CA LYS A 53 1.86 4.88 29.92
C LYS A 53 0.67 4.60 30.84
N LYS A 54 -0.32 5.50 30.88
CA LYS A 54 -1.53 5.31 31.68
C LYS A 54 -2.31 4.05 31.28
N MET A 55 -2.37 3.76 29.98
CA MET A 55 -3.02 2.57 29.43
C MET A 55 -2.19 1.30 29.58
N ASN A 56 -0.95 1.40 30.09
CA ASN A 56 0.00 0.30 30.20
C ASN A 56 0.18 -0.48 28.88
N VAL A 57 0.28 0.24 27.77
CA VAL A 57 0.53 -0.39 26.46
C VAL A 57 2.03 -0.50 26.21
N SER A 58 2.44 -1.48 25.41
CA SER A 58 3.85 -1.79 25.15
C SER A 58 4.60 -0.67 24.39
N SER A 59 3.89 0.07 23.55
CA SER A 59 4.49 1.11 22.69
C SER A 59 3.44 1.96 21.97
N ALA A 60 3.88 3.11 21.44
CA ALA A 60 3.12 3.95 20.52
C ALA A 60 3.89 4.12 19.21
N HIS A 61 3.21 3.88 18.09
CA HIS A 61 3.79 3.91 16.75
C HIS A 61 3.07 4.92 15.85
N PHE A 62 3.84 5.67 15.08
CA PHE A 62 3.36 6.51 13.99
C PHE A 62 3.95 5.99 12.69
N ASN A 63 3.12 5.40 11.84
CA ASN A 63 3.61 4.74 10.63
C ASN A 63 3.56 5.68 9.43
N PHE A 64 4.59 5.59 8.58
CA PHE A 64 4.67 6.30 7.29
C PHE A 64 4.54 7.82 7.40
N ILE A 65 5.22 8.40 8.40
CA ILE A 65 5.27 9.86 8.58
C ILE A 65 6.13 10.52 7.49
N LYS A 66 5.75 11.74 7.09
CA LYS A 66 6.40 12.45 5.99
C LYS A 66 7.76 13.03 6.37
N ASN A 67 7.84 13.69 7.51
CA ASN A 67 9.03 14.42 7.95
C ASN A 67 9.43 13.99 9.38
N PRO A 68 10.04 12.82 9.56
CA PRO A 68 10.38 12.33 10.90
C PRO A 68 11.31 13.27 11.67
N ASN A 69 12.19 14.01 10.98
CA ASN A 69 13.15 14.93 11.60
C ASN A 69 12.50 16.18 12.22
N GLU A 70 11.23 16.45 11.93
CA GLU A 70 10.45 17.52 12.56
C GLU A 70 9.81 17.07 13.88
N TRP A 71 9.92 15.79 14.19
CA TRP A 71 9.30 15.19 15.36
C TRP A 71 10.28 15.18 16.53
N ASP A 72 9.81 15.62 17.67
CA ASP A 72 10.57 15.71 18.91
C ASP A 72 9.66 15.39 20.08
N ALA A 73 10.23 14.87 21.17
CA ALA A 73 9.55 14.58 22.42
C ALA A 73 10.52 14.81 23.59
N GLU A 74 10.02 14.79 24.83
CA GLU A 74 10.84 14.80 26.03
C GLU A 74 11.59 13.48 26.19
N GLU A 75 10.94 12.36 25.78
CA GLU A 75 11.56 11.05 25.77
C GLU A 75 12.12 10.72 24.38
N PRO A 76 13.18 9.88 24.31
CA PRO A 76 13.78 9.48 23.04
C PRO A 76 12.77 8.80 22.10
N ILE A 77 12.73 9.26 20.87
CA ILE A 77 11.92 8.66 19.77
C ILE A 77 12.84 7.78 18.92
N MET A 78 12.43 6.55 18.67
CA MET A 78 13.10 5.66 17.72
C MET A 78 12.53 5.85 16.32
N ILE A 79 13.38 6.20 15.36
CA ILE A 79 13.01 6.28 13.94
C ILE A 79 13.38 4.96 13.27
N ARG A 80 12.41 4.35 12.58
CA ARG A 80 12.62 3.18 11.74
C ARG A 80 12.38 3.55 10.30
N GLU A 81 13.40 3.37 9.47
CA GLU A 81 13.31 3.60 8.04
C GLU A 81 12.90 2.31 7.29
N GLY A 82 12.20 2.49 6.19
CA GLY A 82 11.83 1.44 5.26
C GLY A 82 11.96 1.93 3.83
N ILE A 83 11.94 1.00 2.88
CA ILE A 83 12.07 1.32 1.46
C ILE A 83 10.73 1.11 0.78
N GLN A 84 10.31 2.09 -0.03
CA GLN A 84 9.22 1.99 -0.98
C GLN A 84 9.73 2.33 -2.38
N PHE A 85 9.27 1.60 -3.39
CA PHE A 85 9.64 1.87 -4.77
C PHE A 85 8.57 2.74 -5.42
N HIS A 86 9.02 3.88 -5.97
CA HIS A 86 8.18 4.81 -6.71
C HIS A 86 8.68 4.89 -8.15
N TRP A 87 7.77 4.90 -9.09
CA TRP A 87 8.03 5.28 -10.47
C TRP A 87 7.50 6.68 -10.70
N GLU A 88 8.33 7.56 -11.23
CA GLU A 88 7.96 8.95 -11.52
C GLU A 88 7.94 9.19 -13.03
N ASN A 89 6.85 9.80 -13.51
CA ASN A 89 6.77 10.21 -14.90
C ASN A 89 7.54 11.53 -15.12
N ASN A 90 8.76 11.44 -15.64
CA ASN A 90 9.58 12.58 -16.03
C ASN A 90 9.17 13.16 -17.39
N ASN A 91 7.87 13.34 -17.63
CA ASN A 91 7.27 13.82 -18.88
C ASN A 91 7.43 12.86 -20.07
N TYR A 92 7.58 11.57 -19.83
CA TYR A 92 7.60 10.57 -20.91
C TYR A 92 6.31 10.61 -21.72
N LYS A 93 6.44 10.63 -23.05
CA LYS A 93 5.30 10.67 -23.98
C LYS A 93 4.82 9.27 -24.36
N SER A 94 5.67 8.28 -24.20
CA SER A 94 5.38 6.89 -24.50
C SER A 94 6.18 5.95 -23.60
N PHE A 95 5.81 4.67 -23.61
CA PHE A 95 6.58 3.65 -22.90
C PHE A 95 7.98 3.44 -23.52
N ASP A 96 8.12 3.58 -24.84
CA ASP A 96 9.43 3.50 -25.50
C ASP A 96 10.32 4.70 -25.13
N ASP A 97 9.73 5.87 -24.92
CA ASP A 97 10.44 7.04 -24.41
C ASP A 97 11.02 6.77 -23.00
N PHE A 98 10.20 6.23 -22.09
CA PHE A 98 10.70 5.75 -20.80
C PHE A 98 11.79 4.69 -20.96
N LEU A 99 11.61 3.70 -21.83
CA LEU A 99 12.61 2.66 -22.04
C LEU A 99 13.94 3.21 -22.58
N SER A 100 13.91 4.32 -23.33
CA SER A 100 15.11 4.95 -23.89
C SER A 100 16.06 5.45 -22.80
N THR A 101 15.54 5.81 -21.62
CA THR A 101 16.33 6.29 -20.47
C THR A 101 17.04 5.17 -19.72
N LEU A 102 16.68 3.92 -19.98
CA LEU A 102 17.27 2.77 -19.30
C LEU A 102 18.51 2.25 -20.03
N SER A 103 19.39 1.56 -19.31
CA SER A 103 20.50 0.84 -19.92
C SER A 103 20.01 -0.18 -20.96
N SER A 104 20.83 -0.44 -21.98
CA SER A 104 20.49 -1.40 -23.04
C SER A 104 20.10 -2.77 -22.52
N ARG A 105 20.75 -3.25 -21.45
CA ARG A 105 20.44 -4.53 -20.79
C ARG A 105 19.02 -4.51 -20.20
N LYS A 106 18.68 -3.48 -19.42
CA LYS A 106 17.35 -3.35 -18.77
C LYS A 106 16.24 -3.20 -19.80
N ARG A 107 16.46 -2.37 -20.82
CA ARG A 107 15.53 -2.18 -21.93
C ARG A 107 15.22 -3.49 -22.67
N LYS A 108 16.26 -4.27 -23.00
CA LYS A 108 16.09 -5.59 -23.65
C LYS A 108 15.33 -6.57 -22.74
N GLN A 109 15.64 -6.57 -21.44
CA GLN A 109 14.94 -7.43 -20.47
C GLN A 109 13.45 -7.11 -20.42
N ILE A 110 13.06 -5.84 -20.22
CA ILE A 110 11.67 -5.41 -20.16
C ILE A 110 10.92 -5.72 -21.46
N LYS A 111 11.54 -5.46 -22.62
CA LYS A 111 10.94 -5.81 -23.93
C LYS A 111 10.72 -7.32 -24.08
N LYS A 112 11.64 -8.15 -23.59
CA LYS A 112 11.50 -9.61 -23.58
C LYS A 112 10.34 -10.04 -22.67
N GLU A 113 10.28 -9.53 -21.45
CA GLU A 113 9.19 -9.85 -20.49
C GLU A 113 7.82 -9.48 -21.07
N ARG A 114 7.67 -8.28 -21.63
CA ARG A 114 6.41 -7.89 -22.30
C ARG A 114 6.05 -8.75 -23.51
N LYS A 115 7.04 -9.25 -24.24
CA LYS A 115 6.80 -10.17 -25.38
C LYS A 115 6.25 -11.51 -24.91
N CYS A 116 6.61 -11.97 -23.70
CA CYS A 116 6.11 -13.22 -23.13
C CYS A 116 4.58 -13.21 -22.95
N LEU A 117 3.96 -12.04 -22.69
CA LEU A 117 2.50 -11.93 -22.62
C LEU A 117 1.84 -12.42 -23.91
N LYS A 118 2.34 -11.97 -25.06
CA LYS A 118 1.80 -12.38 -26.38
C LYS A 118 2.06 -13.85 -26.70
N ILE A 119 3.25 -14.35 -26.34
CA ILE A 119 3.64 -15.76 -26.61
C ILE A 119 2.74 -16.73 -25.82
N ASN A 120 2.34 -16.35 -24.61
CA ASN A 120 1.53 -17.18 -23.71
C ASN A 120 0.03 -16.90 -23.83
N ASN A 121 -0.41 -16.17 -24.86
CA ASN A 121 -1.81 -15.76 -25.03
C ASN A 121 -2.39 -15.07 -23.77
N LEU A 122 -1.58 -14.22 -23.15
CA LEU A 122 -1.98 -13.44 -21.98
C LEU A 122 -2.52 -12.08 -22.41
N GLU A 123 -3.72 -11.77 -21.98
CA GLU A 123 -4.36 -10.46 -22.12
C GLU A 123 -4.54 -9.83 -20.74
N VAL A 124 -4.26 -8.52 -20.61
CA VAL A 124 -4.51 -7.76 -19.37
C VAL A 124 -5.57 -6.72 -19.65
N LYS A 125 -6.71 -6.83 -18.97
CA LYS A 125 -7.79 -5.83 -19.02
C LYS A 125 -7.66 -4.87 -17.82
N LEU A 126 -7.86 -3.58 -18.09
CA LEU A 126 -7.86 -2.50 -17.13
C LEU A 126 -9.30 -2.03 -16.94
N LEU A 127 -9.85 -2.24 -15.75
CA LEU A 127 -11.24 -1.94 -15.43
C LEU A 127 -11.30 -0.80 -14.40
N SER A 128 -12.15 0.19 -14.64
CA SER A 128 -12.37 1.33 -13.74
C SER A 128 -13.80 1.88 -13.91
N GLY A 129 -14.32 2.58 -12.92
CA GLY A 129 -15.65 3.19 -13.00
C GLY A 129 -16.75 2.16 -13.29
N ASP A 130 -17.54 2.40 -14.33
CA ASP A 130 -18.69 1.57 -14.69
C ASP A 130 -18.32 0.22 -15.35
N ASP A 131 -17.07 0.06 -15.78
CA ASP A 131 -16.57 -1.23 -16.31
C ASP A 131 -16.38 -2.28 -15.20
N LEU A 132 -16.28 -1.82 -13.94
CA LEU A 132 -16.10 -2.69 -12.78
C LEU A 132 -17.38 -3.42 -12.43
N LYS A 133 -17.33 -4.74 -12.42
CA LYS A 133 -18.44 -5.61 -12.03
C LYS A 133 -18.16 -6.29 -10.70
N LYS A 134 -19.21 -6.74 -10.04
CA LYS A 134 -19.13 -7.48 -8.78
C LYS A 134 -18.30 -8.76 -8.94
N GLU A 135 -18.48 -9.48 -10.03
CA GLU A 135 -17.78 -10.73 -10.35
C GLU A 135 -16.27 -10.53 -10.51
N ASP A 136 -15.83 -9.34 -10.93
CA ASP A 136 -14.40 -9.02 -11.06
C ASP A 136 -13.77 -8.83 -9.67
N PHE A 137 -14.50 -8.23 -8.73
CA PHE A 137 -14.07 -8.11 -7.34
C PHE A 137 -14.11 -9.44 -6.59
N GLU A 138 -15.06 -10.30 -6.89
CA GLU A 138 -15.12 -11.65 -6.34
C GLU A 138 -13.91 -12.46 -6.78
N PHE A 139 -13.57 -12.43 -8.07
CA PHE A 139 -12.36 -13.05 -8.58
C PHE A 139 -11.08 -12.46 -7.96
N PHE A 140 -11.01 -11.12 -7.84
CA PHE A 140 -9.90 -10.48 -7.16
C PHE A 140 -9.76 -10.96 -5.71
N TYR A 141 -10.88 -11.11 -5.00
CA TYR A 141 -10.87 -11.59 -3.62
C TYR A 141 -10.35 -13.03 -3.52
N GLU A 142 -10.70 -13.89 -4.45
CA GLU A 142 -10.13 -15.26 -4.54
C GLU A 142 -8.59 -15.21 -4.72
N CYS A 143 -8.10 -14.35 -5.61
CA CYS A 143 -6.66 -14.13 -5.80
C CYS A 143 -5.98 -13.59 -4.52
N TYR A 144 -6.65 -12.70 -3.80
CA TYR A 144 -6.17 -12.17 -2.52
C TYR A 144 -6.08 -13.25 -1.44
N LEU A 145 -7.09 -14.11 -1.34
CA LEU A 145 -7.10 -15.23 -0.40
C LEU A 145 -5.96 -16.21 -0.67
N ASP A 146 -5.77 -16.58 -1.93
CA ASP A 146 -4.72 -17.49 -2.34
C ASP A 146 -3.31 -16.92 -2.03
N THR A 147 -3.06 -15.66 -2.38
CA THR A 147 -1.77 -15.00 -2.11
C THR A 147 -1.49 -14.89 -0.60
N THR A 148 -2.51 -14.58 0.21
CA THR A 148 -2.33 -14.47 1.66
C THR A 148 -2.19 -15.83 2.32
N GLY A 149 -2.87 -16.85 1.82
CA GLY A 149 -2.75 -18.24 2.29
C GLY A 149 -1.36 -18.84 2.05
N ARG A 150 -0.73 -18.49 0.93
CA ARG A 150 0.66 -18.91 0.61
C ARG A 150 1.72 -18.15 1.40
N LYS A 151 1.42 -16.96 1.90
CA LYS A 151 2.28 -16.17 2.78
C LYS A 151 1.91 -16.47 4.24
N TRP A 152 2.88 -16.41 5.12
CA TRP A 152 2.75 -16.72 6.55
C TRP A 152 1.86 -15.73 7.32
N GLY A 153 0.63 -15.52 6.89
CA GLY A 153 -0.30 -14.56 7.46
C GLY A 153 -1.75 -14.99 7.30
N SER A 154 -2.60 -14.49 8.19
CA SER A 154 -4.05 -14.57 8.04
C SER A 154 -4.58 -13.41 7.18
N THR A 155 -5.64 -13.66 6.43
CA THR A 155 -6.39 -12.63 5.73
C THR A 155 -6.99 -11.64 6.74
N TYR A 156 -6.64 -10.37 6.64
CA TYR A 156 -7.15 -9.32 7.53
C TYR A 156 -8.24 -8.46 6.89
N LEU A 157 -8.44 -8.55 5.57
CA LEU A 157 -9.52 -7.88 4.86
C LEU A 157 -10.58 -8.92 4.45
N LYS A 158 -11.82 -8.66 4.82
CA LYS A 158 -12.96 -9.49 4.48
C LYS A 158 -13.55 -9.09 3.12
N LYS A 159 -14.36 -9.98 2.52
CA LYS A 159 -15.03 -9.74 1.23
C LYS A 159 -15.87 -8.45 1.25
N GLU A 160 -16.53 -8.16 2.37
CA GLU A 160 -17.36 -6.97 2.55
C GLU A 160 -16.57 -5.67 2.40
N PHE A 161 -15.30 -5.65 2.80
CA PHE A 161 -14.43 -4.50 2.60
C PHE A 161 -14.27 -4.19 1.10
N PHE A 162 -14.00 -5.20 0.28
CA PHE A 162 -13.85 -5.03 -1.15
C PHE A 162 -15.15 -4.64 -1.84
N MET A 163 -16.29 -5.20 -1.42
CA MET A 163 -17.60 -4.82 -1.94
C MET A 163 -17.95 -3.36 -1.58
N ASN A 164 -17.59 -2.90 -0.38
CA ASN A 164 -17.76 -1.51 0.03
C ASN A 164 -16.88 -0.55 -0.77
N ILE A 165 -15.65 -0.94 -1.10
CA ILE A 165 -14.78 -0.16 -1.97
C ILE A 165 -15.41 -0.04 -3.36
N LEU A 166 -15.87 -1.13 -3.96
CA LEU A 166 -16.54 -1.11 -5.26
C LEU A 166 -17.73 -0.15 -5.24
N LYS A 167 -18.56 -0.21 -4.20
CA LYS A 167 -19.76 0.62 -4.08
C LYS A 167 -19.44 2.12 -3.95
N ASN A 168 -18.41 2.47 -3.16
CA ASN A 168 -18.20 3.86 -2.74
C ASN A 168 -17.04 4.56 -3.45
N PHE A 169 -16.14 3.82 -4.09
CA PHE A 169 -14.88 4.33 -4.64
C PHE A 169 -14.59 3.85 -6.07
N LYS A 170 -15.57 3.36 -6.82
CA LYS A 170 -15.38 2.76 -8.15
C LYS A 170 -14.56 3.65 -9.09
N ASP A 171 -14.75 4.97 -9.05
CA ASP A 171 -14.05 5.95 -9.89
C ASP A 171 -12.58 6.19 -9.43
N LYS A 172 -12.17 5.63 -8.29
CA LYS A 172 -10.82 5.70 -7.73
C LYS A 172 -10.10 4.36 -7.78
N ILE A 173 -10.68 3.38 -8.44
CA ILE A 173 -10.13 2.04 -8.56
C ILE A 173 -9.65 1.81 -9.99
N LEU A 174 -8.49 1.20 -10.12
CA LEU A 174 -8.03 0.51 -11.31
C LEU A 174 -7.80 -0.95 -10.95
N LEU A 175 -8.70 -1.80 -11.41
CA LEU A 175 -8.56 -3.26 -11.30
C LEU A 175 -7.94 -3.80 -12.58
N MET A 176 -6.82 -4.47 -12.45
CA MET A 176 -6.18 -5.17 -13.55
C MET A 176 -6.51 -6.65 -13.46
N ILE A 177 -6.99 -7.24 -14.53
CA ILE A 177 -7.26 -8.69 -14.61
C ILE A 177 -6.49 -9.28 -15.78
N ALA A 178 -5.68 -10.27 -15.49
CA ALA A 178 -4.99 -11.04 -16.50
C ALA A 178 -5.83 -12.26 -16.92
N TYR A 179 -5.91 -12.48 -18.20
CA TYR A 179 -6.59 -13.61 -18.84
C TYR A 179 -5.58 -14.46 -19.59
N GLN A 180 -5.79 -15.76 -19.57
CA GLN A 180 -5.13 -16.72 -20.45
C GLN A 180 -6.22 -17.58 -21.12
N ASN A 181 -6.28 -17.55 -22.44
CA ASN A 181 -7.33 -18.26 -23.19
C ASN A 181 -8.74 -18.00 -22.62
N ASP A 182 -9.11 -16.72 -22.46
CA ASP A 182 -10.37 -16.22 -21.89
C ASP A 182 -10.63 -16.56 -20.42
N THR A 183 -9.71 -17.26 -19.75
CA THR A 183 -9.82 -17.59 -18.33
C THR A 183 -9.10 -16.55 -17.48
N LYS A 184 -9.77 -16.01 -16.45
CA LYS A 184 -9.14 -15.10 -15.47
C LYS A 184 -8.11 -15.89 -14.65
N ILE A 185 -6.86 -15.42 -14.60
CA ILE A 185 -5.75 -16.11 -13.92
C ILE A 185 -5.12 -15.30 -12.80
N ALA A 186 -5.11 -13.99 -12.90
CA ALA A 186 -4.52 -13.11 -11.89
C ALA A 186 -5.23 -11.76 -11.86
N SER A 187 -5.12 -11.07 -10.75
CA SER A 187 -5.70 -9.73 -10.60
C SER A 187 -4.87 -8.83 -9.70
N ALA A 188 -4.89 -7.52 -9.97
CA ALA A 188 -4.23 -6.51 -9.15
C ALA A 188 -5.16 -5.33 -8.89
N LEU A 189 -5.33 -4.98 -7.61
CA LEU A 189 -6.10 -3.83 -7.16
C LEU A 189 -5.18 -2.64 -6.96
N ASN A 190 -5.54 -1.55 -7.63
CA ASN A 190 -4.83 -0.28 -7.52
C ASN A 190 -5.83 0.85 -7.21
N PHE A 191 -5.33 1.92 -6.58
CA PHE A 191 -6.10 3.13 -6.35
C PHE A 191 -5.56 4.28 -7.18
N LEU A 192 -6.47 5.09 -7.70
CA LEU A 192 -6.19 6.25 -8.53
C LEU A 192 -6.43 7.55 -7.76
N SER A 193 -5.51 8.48 -7.88
CA SER A 193 -5.74 9.89 -7.62
C SER A 193 -5.54 10.69 -8.90
N LYS A 194 -5.65 12.02 -8.82
CA LYS A 194 -5.40 12.88 -9.99
C LYS A 194 -3.99 12.76 -10.56
N THR A 195 -3.02 12.40 -9.73
CA THR A 195 -1.59 12.42 -10.07
C THR A 195 -0.84 11.14 -9.73
N HIS A 196 -1.47 10.19 -9.03
CA HIS A 196 -0.81 8.99 -8.53
C HIS A 196 -1.62 7.73 -8.78
N LEU A 197 -0.92 6.65 -9.10
CA LEU A 197 -1.41 5.28 -9.10
C LEU A 197 -0.76 4.53 -7.94
N TYR A 198 -1.57 3.98 -7.05
CA TYR A 198 -1.12 3.25 -5.87
C TYR A 198 -1.39 1.76 -6.05
N GLY A 199 -0.35 0.97 -6.30
CA GLY A 199 -0.46 -0.49 -6.26
C GLY A 199 -0.73 -0.95 -4.82
N ARG A 200 -1.81 -1.71 -4.61
CA ARG A 200 -2.20 -2.12 -3.25
C ARG A 200 -2.04 -3.61 -3.01
N LEU A 201 -2.70 -4.42 -3.80
CA LEU A 201 -2.74 -5.86 -3.65
C LEU A 201 -2.73 -6.52 -5.03
N TRP A 202 -2.09 -7.66 -5.13
CA TRP A 202 -2.17 -8.50 -6.31
C TRP A 202 -2.16 -9.98 -5.89
N GLY A 203 -2.64 -10.82 -6.76
CA GLY A 203 -2.57 -12.26 -6.59
C GLY A 203 -2.88 -13.00 -7.88
N SER A 204 -2.48 -14.26 -7.93
CA SER A 204 -2.77 -15.18 -9.02
C SER A 204 -3.37 -16.45 -8.46
N LYS A 205 -4.31 -17.04 -9.17
CA LYS A 205 -4.96 -18.30 -8.81
C LYS A 205 -4.14 -19.50 -9.27
N PHE A 206 -3.26 -19.28 -10.24
CA PHE A 206 -2.42 -20.30 -10.85
C PHE A 206 -0.96 -19.84 -10.88
N GLU A 207 -0.02 -20.77 -10.83
CA GLU A 207 1.37 -20.49 -11.17
C GLU A 207 1.44 -20.19 -12.68
N VAL A 208 2.03 -19.04 -13.02
CA VAL A 208 2.16 -18.56 -14.40
C VAL A 208 3.64 -18.57 -14.80
#